data_8731db84be52784f0f6aa231e75868a0
#
_entry.id   8731db84be52784f0f6aa231e75868a0
#
_cell.length_a   1.000
_cell.length_b   1.000
_cell.length_c   1.000
_cell.angle_alpha   90.00
_cell.angle_beta   90.00
_cell.angle_gamma   90.00
#
_symmetry.space_group_name_H-M   'P 1'
#
loop_
_entity.id
_entity.type
_entity.pdbx_description
1 polymer ?
#
loop_
_entity_poly.entity_id
_entity_poly.type
_entity_poly.pdbx_seq_one_letter_code
_entity_poly.pdbx_strand_id
1 'polypeptide(L)'
;MSSKPITRAMIMAAGLGTRMRPMTDTTPKPLVKVRGKALIDHVIDRLVAAGVTLIVVNAHYKADRIKAHLAARKDVEIRISDESDALLDSGGGILKALPNFAGEAFYHANADTVWSEGASHALEKLSARWDENEMDALMLLAPTVSTVCYEGRGDFMMDPDGHLTRVPEGRISPFVWMSIEILHPRLFDGVKPGKFSINPLWDKAIAKGRLYGQRLDGVWMHIDRPDAIKESEAFLADLAPA
;
A
#
# COMPACT_ATOMS: atom_id res chain seq x y z
N MET A 1 -11.80 3.62 24.00
CA MET A 1 -10.36 3.60 24.40
C MET A 1 -9.56 4.04 23.19
N SER A 2 -8.59 4.95 23.34
CA SER A 2 -7.75 5.37 22.18
C SER A 2 -6.94 4.16 21.71
N SER A 3 -7.06 3.79 20.44
CA SER A 3 -6.24 2.74 19.85
C SER A 3 -4.76 3.14 19.94
N LYS A 4 -3.87 2.16 20.15
CA LYS A 4 -2.42 2.40 20.14
C LYS A 4 -2.02 2.96 18.77
N PRO A 5 -1.19 4.01 18.68
CA PRO A 5 -0.79 4.56 17.40
C PRO A 5 0.00 3.54 16.57
N ILE A 6 -0.26 3.48 15.28
CA ILE A 6 0.45 2.62 14.33
C ILE A 6 1.76 3.33 13.93
N THR A 7 2.89 2.85 14.44
CA THR A 7 4.20 3.51 14.26
C THR A 7 5.14 2.75 13.31
N ARG A 8 4.68 1.66 12.72
CA ARG A 8 5.49 0.78 11.84
C ARG A 8 4.82 0.60 10.51
N ALA A 9 5.62 0.43 9.46
CA ALA A 9 5.12 0.17 8.12
C ALA A 9 5.97 -0.83 7.35
N MET A 10 5.32 -1.52 6.39
CA MET A 10 5.95 -2.30 5.31
C MET A 10 5.65 -1.64 3.98
N ILE A 11 6.68 -1.38 3.17
CA ILE A 11 6.52 -0.92 1.78
C ILE A 11 6.99 -2.01 0.83
N MET A 12 6.12 -2.42 -0.09
CA MET A 12 6.41 -3.40 -1.14
C MET A 12 7.10 -2.72 -2.32
N ALA A 13 8.39 -2.97 -2.51
CA ALA A 13 9.21 -2.37 -3.56
C ALA A 13 9.99 -3.40 -4.41
N ALA A 14 9.76 -4.72 -4.21
CA ALA A 14 10.48 -5.79 -4.88
C ALA A 14 10.01 -6.09 -6.33
N GLY A 15 8.92 -5.48 -6.78
CA GLY A 15 8.28 -5.77 -8.07
C GLY A 15 9.15 -5.44 -9.29
N LEU A 16 9.03 -6.24 -10.35
CA LEU A 16 9.79 -6.08 -11.62
C LEU A 16 9.38 -4.85 -12.45
N GLY A 17 8.19 -4.31 -12.24
CA GLY A 17 7.68 -3.13 -12.94
C GLY A 17 7.49 -3.31 -14.45
N THR A 18 7.19 -4.51 -14.93
CA THR A 18 7.18 -4.87 -16.37
C THR A 18 6.21 -4.04 -17.21
N ARG A 19 5.06 -3.62 -16.66
CA ARG A 19 4.08 -2.76 -17.34
C ARG A 19 4.57 -1.33 -17.62
N MET A 20 5.62 -0.90 -16.89
CA MET A 20 6.24 0.41 -17.03
C MET A 20 7.43 0.45 -18.00
N ARG A 21 7.71 -0.63 -18.72
CA ARG A 21 8.78 -0.67 -19.74
C ARG A 21 8.48 0.30 -20.90
N PRO A 22 9.52 0.89 -21.49
CA PRO A 22 10.96 0.69 -21.28
C PRO A 22 11.56 1.44 -20.08
N MET A 23 10.81 2.30 -19.41
CA MET A 23 11.26 3.15 -18.30
C MET A 23 11.91 2.32 -17.17
N THR A 24 11.31 1.17 -16.85
CA THR A 24 11.81 0.28 -15.78
C THR A 24 12.97 -0.62 -16.21
N ASP A 25 13.39 -0.60 -17.46
CA ASP A 25 14.61 -1.29 -17.89
C ASP A 25 15.86 -0.68 -17.24
N THR A 26 15.81 0.61 -16.91
CA THR A 26 16.91 1.32 -16.27
C THR A 26 16.60 1.71 -14.83
N THR A 27 15.38 2.07 -14.49
CA THR A 27 14.99 2.61 -13.18
C THR A 27 13.94 1.70 -12.52
N PRO A 28 14.15 1.14 -11.32
CA PRO A 28 13.12 0.34 -10.67
C PRO A 28 11.86 1.18 -10.43
N LYS A 29 10.66 0.58 -10.58
CA LYS A 29 9.38 1.29 -10.51
C LYS A 29 9.24 2.21 -9.28
N PRO A 30 9.65 1.80 -8.06
CA PRO A 30 9.58 2.68 -6.89
C PRO A 30 10.35 4.01 -7.04
N LEU A 31 11.36 4.07 -7.91
CA LEU A 31 12.18 5.27 -8.15
C LEU A 31 11.74 6.07 -9.39
N VAL A 32 10.71 5.64 -10.09
CA VAL A 32 10.06 6.45 -11.14
C VAL A 32 9.47 7.69 -10.48
N LYS A 33 9.56 8.84 -11.17
CA LYS A 33 9.18 10.12 -10.58
C LYS A 33 7.81 10.59 -11.09
N VAL A 34 7.04 11.18 -10.18
CA VAL A 34 5.83 11.96 -10.44
C VAL A 34 6.04 13.32 -9.80
N ARG A 35 5.92 14.41 -10.57
CA ARG A 35 6.23 15.78 -10.14
C ARG A 35 7.62 15.89 -9.51
N GLY A 36 8.61 15.23 -10.09
CA GLY A 36 10.00 15.29 -9.64
C GLY A 36 10.33 14.43 -8.40
N LYS A 37 9.35 13.86 -7.69
CA LYS A 37 9.52 13.02 -6.51
C LYS A 37 9.34 11.54 -6.86
N ALA A 38 10.21 10.65 -6.35
CA ALA A 38 10.09 9.21 -6.57
C ALA A 38 8.78 8.65 -5.97
N LEU A 39 8.18 7.65 -6.63
CA LEU A 39 6.92 7.05 -6.17
C LEU A 39 7.00 6.59 -4.72
N ILE A 40 8.08 5.93 -4.36
CA ILE A 40 8.29 5.46 -2.98
C ILE A 40 8.34 6.62 -1.96
N ASP A 41 8.88 7.78 -2.34
CA ASP A 41 8.96 8.95 -1.45
C ASP A 41 7.60 9.58 -1.19
N HIS A 42 6.65 9.51 -2.15
CA HIS A 42 5.27 9.91 -1.91
C HIS A 42 4.65 9.10 -0.78
N VAL A 43 4.89 7.78 -0.76
CA VAL A 43 4.37 6.87 0.26
C VAL A 43 5.06 7.10 1.61
N ILE A 44 6.40 7.18 1.62
CA ILE A 44 7.19 7.40 2.84
C ILE A 44 6.77 8.69 3.53
N ASP A 45 6.65 9.80 2.79
CA ASP A 45 6.27 11.09 3.37
C ASP A 45 4.90 11.06 4.03
N ARG A 46 3.93 10.34 3.45
CA ARG A 46 2.60 10.14 4.04
C ARG A 46 2.65 9.30 5.32
N LEU A 47 3.44 8.23 5.33
CA LEU A 47 3.63 7.39 6.50
C LEU A 47 4.32 8.14 7.64
N VAL A 48 5.36 8.91 7.33
CA VAL A 48 6.07 9.76 8.32
C VAL A 48 5.12 10.81 8.89
N ALA A 49 4.34 11.49 8.05
CA ALA A 49 3.34 12.46 8.49
C ALA A 49 2.27 11.82 9.39
N ALA A 50 1.94 10.53 9.21
CA ALA A 50 1.03 9.77 10.07
C ALA A 50 1.68 9.23 11.35
N GLY A 51 2.96 9.56 11.63
CA GLY A 51 3.67 9.18 12.86
C GLY A 51 4.41 7.84 12.79
N VAL A 52 4.64 7.30 11.59
CA VAL A 52 5.46 6.09 11.42
C VAL A 52 6.93 6.42 11.68
N THR A 53 7.57 5.62 12.52
CA THR A 53 8.98 5.78 12.94
C THR A 53 9.90 4.68 12.39
N LEU A 54 9.33 3.55 11.97
CA LEU A 54 10.06 2.44 11.35
C LEU A 54 9.35 1.98 10.08
N ILE A 55 10.08 1.96 8.96
CA ILE A 55 9.61 1.44 7.68
C ILE A 55 10.50 0.27 7.26
N VAL A 56 9.92 -0.88 6.96
CA VAL A 56 10.61 -2.00 6.31
C VAL A 56 10.29 -1.94 4.83
N VAL A 57 11.32 -2.00 3.98
CA VAL A 57 11.17 -1.98 2.52
C VAL A 57 11.74 -3.26 1.95
N ASN A 58 10.93 -4.07 1.25
CA ASN A 58 11.49 -5.21 0.54
C ASN A 58 12.12 -4.77 -0.80
N ALA A 59 13.20 -5.41 -1.19
CA ALA A 59 13.92 -5.09 -2.40
C ALA A 59 14.43 -6.37 -3.10
N HIS A 60 14.16 -6.44 -4.41
CA HIS A 60 14.60 -7.52 -5.29
C HIS A 60 15.17 -6.94 -6.60
N TYR A 61 14.31 -6.46 -7.49
CA TYR A 61 14.72 -5.91 -8.78
C TYR A 61 15.48 -4.59 -8.60
N LYS A 62 16.74 -4.55 -9.08
CA LYS A 62 17.64 -3.38 -8.94
C LYS A 62 17.73 -2.89 -7.47
N ALA A 63 17.80 -3.84 -6.54
CA ALA A 63 17.79 -3.61 -5.09
C ALA A 63 18.82 -2.56 -4.66
N ASP A 64 20.03 -2.57 -5.24
CA ASP A 64 21.09 -1.61 -4.89
C ASP A 64 20.70 -0.16 -5.15
N ARG A 65 19.93 0.10 -6.22
CA ARG A 65 19.45 1.45 -6.51
C ARG A 65 18.42 1.90 -5.48
N ILE A 66 17.52 1.00 -5.06
CA ILE A 66 16.52 1.27 -4.01
C ILE A 66 17.24 1.53 -2.69
N LYS A 67 18.20 0.66 -2.29
CA LYS A 67 19.01 0.80 -1.07
C LYS A 67 19.75 2.14 -1.05
N ALA A 68 20.43 2.50 -2.15
CA ALA A 68 21.18 3.75 -2.26
C ALA A 68 20.26 4.98 -2.14
N HIS A 69 19.07 4.97 -2.76
CA HIS A 69 18.09 6.04 -2.66
C HIS A 69 17.61 6.21 -1.21
N LEU A 70 17.21 5.12 -0.58
CA LEU A 70 16.66 5.13 0.77
C LEU A 70 17.69 5.49 1.84
N ALA A 71 18.98 5.20 1.62
CA ALA A 71 20.06 5.59 2.54
C ALA A 71 20.22 7.11 2.74
N ALA A 72 19.68 7.91 1.80
CA ALA A 72 19.67 9.38 1.91
C ALA A 72 18.62 9.89 2.91
N ARG A 73 17.56 9.12 3.21
CA ARG A 73 16.51 9.48 4.19
C ARG A 73 17.06 9.42 5.61
N LYS A 74 16.74 10.45 6.41
CA LYS A 74 17.19 10.58 7.81
C LYS A 74 16.05 10.90 8.78
N ASP A 75 14.86 11.06 8.25
CA ASP A 75 13.65 11.45 8.97
C ASP A 75 12.87 10.27 9.54
N VAL A 76 13.21 9.06 9.13
CA VAL A 76 12.59 7.80 9.57
C VAL A 76 13.61 6.66 9.54
N GLU A 77 13.47 5.69 10.45
CA GLU A 77 14.27 4.46 10.40
C GLU A 77 13.80 3.59 9.23
N ILE A 78 14.71 3.23 8.31
CA ILE A 78 14.42 2.34 7.20
C ILE A 78 15.26 1.06 7.32
N ARG A 79 14.58 -0.09 7.29
CA ARG A 79 15.19 -1.42 7.21
C ARG A 79 14.90 -2.06 5.87
N ILE A 80 15.90 -2.69 5.27
CA ILE A 80 15.72 -3.41 4.00
C ILE A 80 15.46 -4.90 4.29
N SER A 81 14.32 -5.39 3.79
CA SER A 81 14.05 -6.84 3.68
C SER A 81 14.58 -7.30 2.32
N ASP A 82 15.78 -7.85 2.31
CA ASP A 82 16.46 -8.27 1.06
C ASP A 82 15.80 -9.54 0.49
N GLU A 83 15.30 -9.46 -0.73
CA GLU A 83 14.71 -10.57 -1.49
C GLU A 83 15.56 -10.90 -2.73
N SER A 84 16.86 -10.54 -2.75
CA SER A 84 17.75 -10.75 -3.91
C SER A 84 17.79 -12.22 -4.37
N ASP A 85 17.68 -13.15 -3.43
CA ASP A 85 17.73 -14.60 -3.72
C ASP A 85 16.43 -15.12 -4.38
N ALA A 86 15.27 -14.55 -4.01
CA ALA A 86 14.00 -15.00 -4.53
C ALA A 86 12.91 -13.94 -4.32
N LEU A 87 12.14 -13.65 -5.37
CA LEU A 87 10.94 -12.82 -5.28
C LEU A 87 9.84 -13.60 -4.55
N LEU A 88 9.40 -13.09 -3.39
CA LEU A 88 8.49 -13.80 -2.48
C LEU A 88 7.00 -13.49 -2.71
N ASP A 89 6.67 -12.57 -3.62
CA ASP A 89 5.33 -12.03 -3.80
C ASP A 89 4.82 -11.29 -2.53
N SER A 90 3.59 -10.78 -2.55
CA SER A 90 3.08 -9.89 -1.49
C SER A 90 3.02 -10.58 -0.11
N GLY A 91 2.40 -11.73 -0.02
CA GLY A 91 2.27 -12.46 1.25
C GLY A 91 3.59 -12.96 1.81
N GLY A 92 4.45 -13.53 0.95
CA GLY A 92 5.76 -14.03 1.37
C GLY A 92 6.72 -12.92 1.79
N GLY A 93 6.71 -11.77 1.08
CA GLY A 93 7.51 -10.60 1.43
C GLY A 93 7.13 -10.01 2.79
N ILE A 94 5.83 -9.88 3.06
CA ILE A 94 5.33 -9.43 4.36
C ILE A 94 5.70 -10.42 5.46
N LEU A 95 5.47 -11.73 5.24
CA LEU A 95 5.79 -12.77 6.22
C LEU A 95 7.28 -12.72 6.64
N LYS A 96 8.18 -12.53 5.68
CA LYS A 96 9.62 -12.37 5.93
C LYS A 96 9.91 -11.13 6.79
N ALA A 97 9.15 -10.06 6.63
CA ALA A 97 9.35 -8.80 7.34
C ALA A 97 8.76 -8.77 8.75
N LEU A 98 7.82 -9.66 9.10
CA LEU A 98 7.06 -9.66 10.37
C LEU A 98 7.90 -9.51 11.64
N PRO A 99 9.11 -10.10 11.77
CA PRO A 99 9.93 -9.94 12.97
C PRO A 99 10.25 -8.48 13.32
N ASN A 100 10.19 -7.56 12.33
CA ASN A 100 10.42 -6.13 12.56
C ASN A 100 9.24 -5.42 13.24
N PHE A 101 8.05 -6.02 13.27
CA PHE A 101 6.83 -5.38 13.77
C PHE A 101 6.49 -5.75 15.21
N ALA A 102 7.26 -6.63 15.85
CA ALA A 102 7.14 -7.01 17.28
C ALA A 102 5.72 -7.49 17.69
N GLY A 103 5.00 -8.12 16.77
CA GLY A 103 3.62 -8.58 17.02
C GLY A 103 2.54 -7.49 16.97
N GLU A 104 2.91 -6.25 16.67
CA GLU A 104 1.98 -5.11 16.61
C GLU A 104 1.44 -4.90 15.19
N ALA A 105 0.26 -4.28 15.10
CA ALA A 105 -0.31 -3.86 13.82
C ALA A 105 0.60 -2.84 13.11
N PHE A 106 0.62 -2.88 11.78
CA PHE A 106 1.49 -2.04 10.96
C PHE A 106 0.80 -1.65 9.66
N TYR A 107 1.19 -0.52 9.08
CA TYR A 107 0.78 -0.16 7.73
C TYR A 107 1.48 -1.06 6.72
N HIS A 108 0.73 -1.51 5.72
CA HIS A 108 1.26 -2.14 4.52
C HIS A 108 0.92 -1.28 3.32
N ALA A 109 1.90 -0.98 2.47
CA ALA A 109 1.71 -0.15 1.28
C ALA A 109 2.53 -0.66 0.10
N ASN A 110 2.01 -0.51 -1.12
CA ASN A 110 2.84 -0.63 -2.33
C ASN A 110 3.61 0.68 -2.55
N ALA A 111 4.83 0.58 -3.02
CA ALA A 111 5.73 1.71 -3.25
C ALA A 111 5.27 2.68 -4.37
N ASP A 112 4.23 2.32 -5.11
CA ASP A 112 3.75 3.02 -6.31
C ASP A 112 2.34 3.62 -6.15
N THR A 113 1.83 3.65 -4.93
CA THR A 113 0.53 4.28 -4.65
C THR A 113 0.68 5.77 -4.41
N VAL A 114 -0.08 6.58 -5.15
CA VAL A 114 -0.09 8.04 -5.03
C VAL A 114 -1.54 8.51 -4.91
N TRP A 115 -1.79 9.45 -4.02
CA TRP A 115 -3.13 10.03 -3.85
C TRP A 115 -3.07 11.49 -3.42
N SER A 116 -4.14 12.24 -3.71
CA SER A 116 -4.42 13.53 -3.09
C SER A 116 -5.26 13.31 -1.84
N GLU A 117 -5.02 14.12 -0.81
CA GLU A 117 -5.88 14.16 0.37
C GLU A 117 -7.16 14.95 0.07
N GLY A 118 -8.25 14.59 0.76
CA GLY A 118 -9.45 15.38 0.83
C GLY A 118 -9.42 16.34 2.03
N ALA A 119 -10.56 16.48 2.71
CA ALA A 119 -10.69 17.34 3.88
C ALA A 119 -9.90 16.84 5.11
N SER A 120 -9.42 15.60 5.10
CA SER A 120 -8.71 14.97 6.22
C SER A 120 -7.65 14.02 5.73
N HIS A 121 -6.62 13.80 6.56
CA HIS A 121 -5.54 12.88 6.26
C HIS A 121 -5.99 11.43 6.28
N ALA A 122 -5.80 10.73 5.15
CA ALA A 122 -6.32 9.38 4.93
C ALA A 122 -5.76 8.36 5.94
N LEU A 123 -4.46 8.41 6.23
CA LEU A 123 -3.81 7.47 7.15
C LEU A 123 -4.19 7.74 8.61
N GLU A 124 -4.43 8.98 9.00
CA GLU A 124 -4.95 9.33 10.34
C GLU A 124 -6.36 8.75 10.53
N LYS A 125 -7.25 8.92 9.54
CA LYS A 125 -8.57 8.28 9.57
C LYS A 125 -8.48 6.76 9.63
N LEU A 126 -7.56 6.17 8.86
CA LEU A 126 -7.38 4.73 8.84
C LEU A 126 -6.96 4.22 10.22
N SER A 127 -5.96 4.86 10.85
CA SER A 127 -5.51 4.46 12.20
C SER A 127 -6.56 4.73 13.27
N ALA A 128 -7.32 5.82 13.18
CA ALA A 128 -8.39 6.14 14.12
C ALA A 128 -9.54 5.12 14.09
N ARG A 129 -9.79 4.50 12.91
CA ARG A 129 -10.80 3.44 12.75
C ARG A 129 -10.30 2.07 13.20
N TRP A 130 -8.99 1.85 13.27
CA TRP A 130 -8.42 0.54 13.58
C TRP A 130 -8.84 0.04 14.97
N ASP A 131 -9.43 -1.15 15.03
CA ASP A 131 -9.69 -1.90 16.25
C ASP A 131 -9.10 -3.30 16.13
N GLU A 132 -8.03 -3.58 16.88
CA GLU A 132 -7.34 -4.88 16.82
C GLU A 132 -8.19 -6.04 17.37
N ASN A 133 -9.22 -5.76 18.18
CA ASN A 133 -10.11 -6.81 18.69
C ASN A 133 -11.05 -7.32 17.59
N GLU A 134 -11.41 -6.47 16.64
CA GLU A 134 -12.35 -6.78 15.57
C GLU A 134 -11.67 -7.07 14.24
N MET A 135 -10.52 -6.42 13.97
CA MET A 135 -9.90 -6.40 12.63
C MET A 135 -8.62 -7.20 12.57
N ASP A 136 -8.45 -8.01 11.53
CA ASP A 136 -7.17 -8.60 11.12
C ASP A 136 -6.52 -7.77 10.02
N ALA A 137 -7.34 -7.08 9.22
CA ALA A 137 -6.90 -6.10 8.23
C ALA A 137 -7.95 -4.98 8.05
N LEU A 138 -7.47 -3.75 7.78
CA LEU A 138 -8.28 -2.59 7.44
C LEU A 138 -7.71 -1.92 6.20
N MET A 139 -8.43 -2.01 5.08
CA MET A 139 -8.02 -1.51 3.77
C MET A 139 -8.44 -0.08 3.53
N LEU A 140 -7.57 0.73 2.92
CA LEU A 140 -7.95 2.01 2.35
C LEU A 140 -8.48 1.79 0.93
N LEU A 141 -9.71 2.23 0.67
CA LEU A 141 -10.45 1.98 -0.56
C LEU A 141 -10.71 3.28 -1.32
N ALA A 142 -10.31 3.34 -2.57
CA ALA A 142 -10.68 4.43 -3.46
C ALA A 142 -12.03 4.14 -4.14
N PRO A 143 -12.96 5.12 -4.21
CA PRO A 143 -14.13 4.98 -5.05
C PRO A 143 -13.71 4.93 -6.52
N THR A 144 -14.16 3.90 -7.27
CA THR A 144 -13.77 3.71 -8.68
C THR A 144 -14.11 4.91 -9.58
N VAL A 145 -15.16 5.65 -9.22
CA VAL A 145 -15.61 6.85 -9.96
C VAL A 145 -14.75 8.11 -9.74
N SER A 146 -13.87 8.10 -8.73
CA SER A 146 -12.98 9.22 -8.39
C SER A 146 -11.50 8.83 -8.42
N THR A 147 -11.14 7.84 -9.22
CA THR A 147 -9.74 7.44 -9.46
C THR A 147 -9.22 8.07 -10.74
N VAL A 148 -7.91 8.28 -10.80
CA VAL A 148 -7.20 8.67 -12.03
C VAL A 148 -6.45 7.45 -12.57
N CYS A 149 -6.53 7.19 -13.88
CA CYS A 149 -5.86 6.10 -14.59
C CYS A 149 -6.27 4.67 -14.16
N TYR A 150 -7.37 4.48 -13.46
CA TYR A 150 -7.86 3.16 -13.11
C TYR A 150 -9.02 2.75 -14.03
N GLU A 151 -8.87 1.61 -14.70
CA GLU A 151 -9.86 1.07 -15.66
C GLU A 151 -10.44 -0.29 -15.19
N GLY A 152 -10.16 -0.67 -13.94
CA GLY A 152 -10.60 -1.94 -13.39
C GLY A 152 -12.05 -1.95 -12.92
N ARG A 153 -12.53 -3.15 -12.54
CA ARG A 153 -13.91 -3.37 -12.05
C ARG A 153 -14.08 -3.12 -10.56
N GLY A 154 -13.04 -2.63 -9.86
CA GLY A 154 -12.98 -2.63 -8.40
C GLY A 154 -12.67 -4.02 -7.84
N ASP A 155 -12.46 -4.10 -6.52
CA ASP A 155 -11.98 -5.31 -5.86
C ASP A 155 -12.94 -5.81 -4.79
N PHE A 156 -13.62 -4.89 -4.08
CA PHE A 156 -14.40 -5.20 -2.89
C PHE A 156 -15.74 -4.49 -2.86
N MET A 157 -16.76 -5.19 -2.35
CA MET A 157 -17.98 -4.58 -1.85
C MET A 157 -17.79 -4.28 -0.36
N MET A 158 -18.40 -3.21 0.13
CA MET A 158 -18.34 -2.80 1.53
C MET A 158 -19.76 -2.58 2.05
N ASP A 159 -20.08 -3.18 3.19
CA ASP A 159 -21.36 -2.97 3.86
C ASP A 159 -21.36 -1.66 4.69
N PRO A 160 -22.50 -1.25 5.28
CA PRO A 160 -22.58 -0.03 6.10
C PRO A 160 -21.67 -0.04 7.33
N ASP A 161 -21.34 -1.21 7.89
CA ASP A 161 -20.45 -1.37 9.05
C ASP A 161 -18.97 -1.39 8.63
N GLY A 162 -18.73 -1.51 7.32
CA GLY A 162 -17.39 -1.50 6.71
C GLY A 162 -16.77 -2.87 6.50
N HIS A 163 -17.51 -3.96 6.69
CA HIS A 163 -17.01 -5.29 6.34
C HIS A 163 -16.88 -5.41 4.82
N LEU A 164 -15.80 -6.06 4.41
CA LEU A 164 -15.51 -6.27 3.00
C LEU A 164 -15.87 -7.67 2.54
N THR A 165 -16.37 -7.74 1.30
CA THR A 165 -16.51 -8.97 0.54
C THR A 165 -15.93 -8.79 -0.85
N ARG A 166 -15.49 -9.87 -1.49
CA ARG A 166 -15.00 -9.82 -2.88
C ARG A 166 -16.12 -9.41 -3.82
N VAL A 167 -15.78 -8.63 -4.84
CA VAL A 167 -16.73 -8.34 -5.90
C VAL A 167 -17.12 -9.65 -6.60
N PRO A 168 -18.44 -9.95 -6.77
CA PRO A 168 -18.89 -11.15 -7.49
C PRO A 168 -18.40 -11.14 -8.93
N GLU A 169 -18.21 -12.33 -9.50
CA GLU A 169 -17.84 -12.49 -10.89
C GLU A 169 -18.86 -11.76 -11.81
N GLY A 170 -18.36 -11.06 -12.83
CA GLY A 170 -19.20 -10.30 -13.77
C GLY A 170 -19.81 -9.00 -13.22
N ARG A 171 -19.53 -8.65 -11.97
CA ARG A 171 -20.01 -7.40 -11.35
C ARG A 171 -18.90 -6.35 -11.31
N ILE A 172 -19.32 -5.09 -11.16
CA ILE A 172 -18.44 -3.94 -10.90
C ILE A 172 -18.64 -3.55 -9.44
N SER A 173 -17.53 -3.30 -8.75
CA SER A 173 -17.55 -2.77 -7.39
C SER A 173 -17.39 -1.25 -7.40
N PRO A 174 -18.03 -0.52 -6.48
CA PRO A 174 -17.77 0.91 -6.30
C PRO A 174 -16.39 1.19 -5.67
N PHE A 175 -15.66 0.17 -5.21
CA PHE A 175 -14.41 0.33 -4.48
C PHE A 175 -13.27 -0.52 -5.04
N VAL A 176 -12.08 0.09 -5.09
CA VAL A 176 -10.81 -0.57 -5.39
C VAL A 176 -9.85 -0.39 -4.21
N TRP A 177 -9.09 -1.44 -3.87
CA TRP A 177 -8.01 -1.31 -2.91
C TRP A 177 -6.88 -0.46 -3.48
N MET A 178 -6.59 0.65 -2.84
CA MET A 178 -5.58 1.61 -3.32
C MET A 178 -4.16 1.27 -2.86
N SER A 179 -3.91 0.02 -2.57
CA SER A 179 -2.59 -0.51 -2.19
C SER A 179 -2.06 0.03 -0.85
N ILE A 180 -2.96 0.38 0.07
CA ILE A 180 -2.65 0.72 1.47
C ILE A 180 -3.66 0.05 2.40
N GLU A 181 -3.15 -0.49 3.53
CA GLU A 181 -3.94 -1.11 4.58
C GLU A 181 -3.19 -1.13 5.91
N ILE A 182 -3.90 -1.37 7.00
CA ILE A 182 -3.33 -1.80 8.29
C ILE A 182 -3.51 -3.31 8.38
N LEU A 183 -2.44 -4.02 8.76
CA LEU A 183 -2.43 -5.47 8.97
C LEU A 183 -2.05 -5.79 10.41
N HIS A 184 -2.71 -6.79 11.00
CA HIS A 184 -2.24 -7.40 12.24
C HIS A 184 -1.41 -8.66 11.91
N PRO A 185 -0.25 -8.88 12.56
CA PRO A 185 0.60 -10.07 12.32
C PRO A 185 -0.12 -11.42 12.44
N ARG A 186 -1.16 -11.53 13.30
CA ARG A 186 -1.95 -12.77 13.46
C ARG A 186 -2.63 -13.25 12.16
N LEU A 187 -2.79 -12.36 11.17
CA LEU A 187 -3.26 -12.75 9.83
C LEU A 187 -2.38 -13.83 9.20
N PHE A 188 -1.10 -13.89 9.61
CA PHE A 188 -0.09 -14.82 9.11
C PHE A 188 0.11 -16.05 10.02
N ASP A 189 -0.68 -16.21 11.09
CA ASP A 189 -0.54 -17.35 12.00
C ASP A 189 -0.68 -18.69 11.27
N GLY A 190 0.30 -19.58 11.47
CA GLY A 190 0.36 -20.89 10.83
C GLY A 190 0.74 -20.87 9.35
N VAL A 191 1.09 -19.73 8.78
CA VAL A 191 1.52 -19.62 7.38
C VAL A 191 2.99 -20.04 7.25
N LYS A 192 3.28 -20.93 6.29
CA LYS A 192 4.64 -21.39 6.02
C LYS A 192 5.38 -20.37 5.15
N PRO A 193 6.69 -20.15 5.40
CA PRO A 193 7.53 -19.34 4.52
C PRO A 193 7.52 -19.84 3.07
N GLY A 194 7.58 -18.91 2.12
CA GLY A 194 7.62 -19.20 0.69
C GLY A 194 7.07 -18.04 -0.14
N LYS A 195 6.97 -18.29 -1.44
CA LYS A 195 6.37 -17.35 -2.40
C LYS A 195 4.86 -17.55 -2.43
N PHE A 196 4.08 -16.55 -2.01
CA PHE A 196 2.62 -16.55 -2.11
C PHE A 196 2.05 -15.13 -2.09
N SER A 197 0.85 -14.98 -2.65
CA SER A 197 0.08 -13.74 -2.62
C SER A 197 -0.63 -13.57 -1.27
N ILE A 198 -0.82 -12.34 -0.80
CA ILE A 198 -1.60 -12.03 0.39
C ILE A 198 -3.11 -12.34 0.23
N ASN A 199 -3.62 -12.43 -1.01
CA ASN A 199 -5.04 -12.60 -1.30
C ASN A 199 -5.72 -13.75 -0.51
N PRO A 200 -5.13 -14.96 -0.40
CA PRO A 200 -5.74 -16.03 0.41
C PRO A 200 -5.88 -15.69 1.90
N LEU A 201 -5.04 -14.80 2.43
CA LEU A 201 -5.14 -14.35 3.82
C LEU A 201 -6.28 -13.35 3.99
N TRP A 202 -6.48 -12.45 3.03
CA TRP A 202 -7.65 -11.58 2.99
C TRP A 202 -8.94 -12.39 2.90
N ASP A 203 -8.97 -13.46 2.08
CA ASP A 203 -10.14 -14.34 1.98
C ASP A 203 -10.46 -15.05 3.31
N LYS A 204 -9.43 -15.45 4.07
CA LYS A 204 -9.60 -15.95 5.43
C LYS A 204 -10.15 -14.92 6.40
N ALA A 205 -9.69 -13.66 6.29
CA ALA A 205 -10.18 -12.56 7.11
C ALA A 205 -11.63 -12.20 6.77
N ILE A 206 -12.00 -12.21 5.47
CA ILE A 206 -13.38 -12.07 5.01
C ILE A 206 -14.27 -13.14 5.62
N ALA A 207 -13.87 -14.42 5.53
CA ALA A 207 -14.64 -15.54 6.06
C ALA A 207 -14.90 -15.46 7.58
N LYS A 208 -14.02 -14.74 8.31
CA LYS A 208 -14.14 -14.49 9.75
C LYS A 208 -14.86 -13.18 10.08
N GLY A 209 -15.27 -12.37 9.09
CA GLY A 209 -15.79 -11.03 9.29
C GLY A 209 -14.75 -10.05 9.87
N ARG A 210 -13.45 -10.25 9.58
CA ARG A 210 -12.35 -9.47 10.16
C ARG A 210 -11.54 -8.67 9.14
N LEU A 211 -12.03 -8.57 7.89
CA LEU A 211 -11.51 -7.66 6.86
C LEU A 211 -12.46 -6.47 6.71
N TYR A 212 -11.93 -5.28 6.96
CA TYR A 212 -12.69 -4.04 6.91
C TYR A 212 -12.13 -3.08 5.87
N GLY A 213 -12.93 -2.11 5.46
CA GLY A 213 -12.57 -1.02 4.57
C GLY A 213 -12.84 0.35 5.15
N GLN A 214 -11.97 1.29 4.82
CA GLN A 214 -12.15 2.72 5.02
C GLN A 214 -12.13 3.40 3.67
N ARG A 215 -13.17 4.17 3.34
CA ARG A 215 -13.20 4.94 2.11
C ARG A 215 -12.19 6.08 2.16
N LEU A 216 -11.41 6.23 1.08
CA LEU A 216 -10.58 7.41 0.84
C LEU A 216 -11.45 8.65 0.66
N ASP A 217 -11.12 9.72 1.37
CA ASP A 217 -11.62 11.06 1.14
C ASP A 217 -10.53 11.83 0.35
N GLY A 218 -10.55 11.66 -0.96
CA GLY A 218 -9.50 12.14 -1.85
C GLY A 218 -9.54 11.39 -3.18
N VAL A 219 -8.49 11.54 -3.97
CA VAL A 219 -8.37 10.93 -5.30
C VAL A 219 -7.12 10.06 -5.37
N TRP A 220 -7.29 8.80 -5.70
CA TRP A 220 -6.17 7.87 -5.93
C TRP A 220 -5.78 7.86 -7.40
N MET A 221 -4.46 7.83 -7.65
CA MET A 221 -3.86 7.75 -8.98
C MET A 221 -3.20 6.38 -9.16
N HIS A 222 -3.71 5.61 -10.13
CA HIS A 222 -3.19 4.28 -10.43
C HIS A 222 -2.04 4.36 -11.45
N ILE A 223 -0.81 4.40 -10.96
CA ILE A 223 0.39 4.58 -11.79
C ILE A 223 1.01 3.23 -12.11
N ASP A 224 0.45 2.56 -13.12
CA ASP A 224 0.90 1.23 -13.53
C ASP A 224 1.44 1.16 -14.97
N ARG A 225 1.30 2.25 -15.76
CA ARG A 225 1.78 2.42 -17.13
C ARG A 225 2.44 3.79 -17.33
N PRO A 226 3.31 3.98 -18.35
CA PRO A 226 4.01 5.25 -18.55
C PRO A 226 3.09 6.47 -18.73
N ASP A 227 1.98 6.31 -19.46
CA ASP A 227 1.05 7.43 -19.70
C ASP A 227 0.33 7.88 -18.42
N ALA A 228 0.10 6.97 -17.46
CA ALA A 228 -0.50 7.32 -16.18
C ALA A 228 0.32 8.35 -15.38
N ILE A 229 1.63 8.47 -15.64
CA ILE A 229 2.46 9.52 -15.02
C ILE A 229 1.98 10.90 -15.47
N LYS A 230 1.86 11.12 -16.79
CA LYS A 230 1.44 12.41 -17.36
C LYS A 230 0.03 12.79 -16.93
N GLU A 231 -0.89 11.82 -16.94
CA GLU A 231 -2.27 12.03 -16.52
C GLU A 231 -2.33 12.40 -15.02
N SER A 232 -1.56 11.71 -14.18
CA SER A 232 -1.47 12.01 -12.74
C SER A 232 -0.84 13.36 -12.46
N GLU A 233 0.21 13.74 -13.21
CA GLU A 233 0.86 15.06 -13.09
C GLU A 233 -0.06 16.19 -13.51
N ALA A 234 -0.84 16.02 -14.58
CA ALA A 234 -1.85 16.98 -15.01
C ALA A 234 -2.93 17.17 -13.92
N PHE A 235 -3.49 16.08 -13.40
CA PHE A 235 -4.46 16.13 -12.31
C PHE A 235 -3.90 16.84 -11.06
N LEU A 236 -2.66 16.54 -10.66
CA LEU A 236 -2.02 17.17 -9.51
C LEU A 236 -1.69 18.66 -9.76
N ALA A 237 -1.51 19.06 -11.02
CA ALA A 237 -1.32 20.47 -11.37
C ALA A 237 -2.61 21.28 -11.19
N ASP A 238 -3.75 20.71 -11.57
CA ASP A 238 -5.06 21.33 -11.43
C ASP A 238 -5.51 21.49 -9.96
N LEU A 239 -4.97 20.66 -9.05
CA LEU A 239 -5.23 20.76 -7.60
C LEU A 239 -4.35 21.80 -6.90
N ALA A 240 -3.24 22.25 -7.51
CA ALA A 240 -2.38 23.25 -6.91
C ALA A 240 -3.10 24.61 -6.94
N PRO A 241 -3.17 25.35 -5.81
CA PRO A 241 -3.68 26.71 -5.84
C PRO A 241 -2.81 27.56 -6.80
N ALA A 242 -3.50 28.40 -7.61
CA ALA A 242 -2.87 29.32 -8.55
C ALA A 242 -1.96 30.33 -7.85
#